data_b128945939a25a969f7cace92351343e
#
_entry.id   b128945939a25a969f7cace92351343e
#
_cell.length_a   1.000
_cell.length_b   1.000
_cell.length_c   1.000
_cell.angle_alpha   90.00
_cell.angle_beta   90.00
_cell.angle_gamma   90.00
#
_symmetry.space_group_name_H-M   'P 1'
#
loop_
_entity.id
_entity.type
_entity.pdbx_description
1 polymer ?
#
loop_
_entity_poly.entity_id
_entity_poly.type
_entity_poly.pdbx_seq_one_letter_code
_entity_poly.pdbx_strand_id
1 'polypeptide(L)'
;MEKSKKSVILGSVALALAIAGIAALHIVLERRHAGTAFPARELRCAIALGHYDDTTDGLISGYNYELLQRYAESRGLSMEILRTPKNENWTDSLRDGLIDILVVPVSSLSPDDSILVSGPVDSLTRWAVAEQYPKEIESIDEWVTAYNGSEECTRLHGLFIDNVYEPFATAKSGIKKSILSPYDSLIIDNSEKLGWDWRLVTAVIYQESQFRINAHSSKGAQGLMQLIPTTADRYDVDNMFDPAENIRGGVSHLKRLQNIFRKHTDTPDDLRRFTLAAYNAGEGNILKCIHYADSLGLPARTWQELEEIMPTQTFKWKETQFFVSRIYSYYWAFSRIYRQDAMPSGQSVPDQPLK
;
A
#
# COMPACT_ATOMS: atom_id res chain seq x y z
N MET A 1 57.08 48.72 1.01
CA MET A 1 55.73 48.64 0.41
C MET A 1 55.61 47.59 -0.72
N GLU A 2 56.62 47.34 -1.52
CA GLU A 2 56.56 46.44 -2.69
C GLU A 2 56.53 44.92 -2.33
N LYS A 3 57.20 44.47 -1.23
CA LYS A 3 57.16 43.08 -0.74
C LYS A 3 55.77 42.65 -0.24
N SER A 4 54.99 43.58 0.30
CA SER A 4 53.63 43.29 0.82
C SER A 4 52.62 43.07 -0.34
N LYS A 5 52.73 43.82 -1.44
CA LYS A 5 51.86 43.63 -2.61
C LYS A 5 52.13 42.31 -3.35
N LYS A 6 53.39 41.84 -3.45
CA LYS A 6 53.73 40.56 -4.04
C LYS A 6 53.19 39.38 -3.22
N SER A 7 53.19 39.45 -1.89
CA SER A 7 52.67 38.43 -1.01
C SER A 7 51.13 38.32 -1.11
N VAL A 8 50.41 39.43 -1.24
CA VAL A 8 48.95 39.43 -1.41
C VAL A 8 48.53 38.88 -2.78
N ILE A 9 49.26 39.22 -3.83
CA ILE A 9 49.01 38.68 -5.18
C ILE A 9 49.28 37.17 -5.23
N LEU A 10 50.34 36.69 -4.58
CA LEU A 10 50.65 35.26 -4.53
C LEU A 10 49.57 34.48 -3.74
N GLY A 11 49.05 35.04 -2.67
CA GLY A 11 47.96 34.46 -1.89
C GLY A 11 46.63 34.39 -2.67
N SER A 12 46.33 35.44 -3.43
CA SER A 12 45.12 35.46 -4.28
C SER A 12 45.18 34.46 -5.43
N VAL A 13 46.35 34.29 -6.04
CA VAL A 13 46.54 33.30 -7.10
C VAL A 13 46.47 31.87 -6.54
N ALA A 14 47.03 31.60 -5.36
CA ALA A 14 46.97 30.32 -4.71
C ALA A 14 45.52 29.95 -4.34
N LEU A 15 44.73 30.92 -3.84
CA LEU A 15 43.31 30.73 -3.53
C LEU A 15 42.48 30.46 -4.79
N ALA A 16 42.72 31.20 -5.86
CA ALA A 16 42.05 30.99 -7.15
C ALA A 16 42.33 29.58 -7.74
N LEU A 17 43.58 29.14 -7.63
CA LEU A 17 43.99 27.79 -8.09
C LEU A 17 43.37 26.70 -7.20
N ALA A 18 43.23 26.91 -5.90
CA ALA A 18 42.56 25.98 -4.97
C ALA A 18 41.06 25.89 -5.28
N ILE A 19 40.37 27.00 -5.53
CA ILE A 19 38.97 27.04 -5.92
C ILE A 19 38.78 26.37 -7.29
N ALA A 20 39.64 26.62 -8.25
CA ALA A 20 39.61 25.95 -9.57
C ALA A 20 39.87 24.45 -9.46
N GLY A 21 40.75 24.03 -8.54
CA GLY A 21 41.04 22.63 -8.25
C GLY A 21 39.84 21.92 -7.60
N ILE A 22 39.16 22.60 -6.66
CA ILE A 22 37.92 22.08 -6.00
C ILE A 22 36.80 21.97 -7.04
N ALA A 23 36.61 22.99 -7.89
CA ALA A 23 35.61 22.96 -8.95
C ALA A 23 35.90 21.86 -9.98
N ALA A 24 37.17 21.70 -10.39
CA ALA A 24 37.59 20.62 -11.28
C ALA A 24 37.41 19.22 -10.65
N LEU A 25 37.68 19.10 -9.34
CA LEU A 25 37.46 17.87 -8.59
C LEU A 25 35.97 17.59 -8.48
N HIS A 26 35.13 18.61 -8.25
CA HIS A 26 33.67 18.49 -8.24
C HIS A 26 33.13 18.02 -9.60
N ILE A 27 33.59 18.63 -10.69
CA ILE A 27 33.23 18.22 -12.06
C ILE A 27 33.71 16.79 -12.38
N VAL A 28 34.93 16.41 -11.92
CA VAL A 28 35.42 15.05 -12.09
C VAL A 28 34.66 14.05 -11.24
N LEU A 29 34.26 14.43 -10.04
CA LEU A 29 33.39 13.61 -9.18
C LEU A 29 32.00 13.50 -9.78
N GLU A 30 31.39 14.59 -10.25
CA GLU A 30 30.13 14.55 -10.99
C GLU A 30 30.21 13.70 -12.26
N ARG A 31 31.30 13.83 -13.06
CA ARG A 31 31.52 12.98 -14.23
C ARG A 31 31.82 11.52 -13.89
N ARG A 32 32.38 11.23 -12.71
CA ARG A 32 32.50 9.84 -12.22
C ARG A 32 31.19 9.26 -11.74
N HIS A 33 30.24 10.11 -11.27
CA HIS A 33 28.91 9.71 -10.92
C HIS A 33 27.97 9.60 -12.16
N ALA A 34 28.30 10.28 -13.27
CA ALA A 34 27.62 10.09 -14.54
C ALA A 34 27.88 8.67 -15.05
N GLY A 35 26.97 7.77 -14.84
CA GLY A 35 27.04 6.35 -15.23
C GLY A 35 27.32 5.36 -14.10
N THR A 36 27.22 5.78 -12.85
CA THR A 36 27.21 4.87 -11.68
C THR A 36 25.78 4.50 -11.27
N ALA A 37 25.63 3.33 -10.67
CA ALA A 37 24.40 2.89 -10.01
C ALA A 37 23.90 3.93 -8.98
N PHE A 38 22.63 3.84 -8.59
CA PHE A 38 22.05 4.72 -7.58
C PHE A 38 22.95 4.86 -6.34
N PRO A 39 23.22 6.08 -5.88
CA PRO A 39 24.12 6.31 -4.75
C PRO A 39 23.53 5.90 -3.40
N ALA A 40 22.25 5.57 -3.36
CA ALA A 40 21.49 5.33 -2.15
C ALA A 40 21.56 3.86 -1.68
N ARG A 41 21.43 3.65 -0.37
CA ARG A 41 21.15 2.34 0.22
C ARG A 41 19.68 1.95 0.10
N GLU A 42 18.82 2.90 -0.25
CA GLU A 42 17.39 2.77 -0.36
C GLU A 42 16.88 3.36 -1.67
N LEU A 43 16.10 2.60 -2.42
CA LEU A 43 15.48 3.04 -3.67
C LEU A 43 14.15 3.73 -3.37
N ARG A 44 14.02 4.97 -3.78
CA ARG A 44 12.76 5.71 -3.71
C ARG A 44 12.00 5.52 -5.00
N CYS A 45 10.89 4.83 -4.92
CA CYS A 45 10.09 4.44 -6.08
C CYS A 45 8.71 5.09 -6.05
N ALA A 46 8.16 5.39 -7.22
CA ALA A 46 6.79 5.85 -7.37
C ALA A 46 6.07 5.01 -8.44
N ILE A 47 4.78 4.74 -8.23
CA ILE A 47 3.93 3.99 -9.16
C ILE A 47 2.84 4.94 -9.65
N ALA A 48 2.96 5.42 -10.90
CA ALA A 48 2.09 6.43 -11.51
C ALA A 48 1.37 5.86 -12.74
N LEU A 49 0.37 5.00 -12.52
CA LEU A 49 -0.35 4.30 -13.60
C LEU A 49 -1.45 5.11 -14.27
N GLY A 50 -1.76 6.31 -13.76
CA GLY A 50 -2.85 7.13 -14.32
C GLY A 50 -4.25 6.60 -13.99
N HIS A 51 -5.23 6.97 -14.77
CA HIS A 51 -6.62 6.49 -14.62
C HIS A 51 -6.84 5.24 -15.50
N TYR A 52 -6.40 4.09 -15.04
CA TYR A 52 -6.96 2.84 -15.53
C TYR A 52 -8.27 2.55 -14.80
N ASP A 53 -9.16 1.81 -15.46
CA ASP A 53 -10.44 1.37 -14.90
C ASP A 53 -10.25 0.80 -13.49
N ASP A 54 -11.03 1.29 -12.54
CA ASP A 54 -10.84 1.21 -11.08
C ASP A 54 -10.54 -0.19 -10.50
N THR A 55 -10.78 -1.26 -11.25
CA THR A 55 -10.57 -2.64 -10.76
C THR A 55 -9.21 -3.23 -11.12
N THR A 56 -8.62 -2.79 -12.24
CA THR A 56 -7.35 -3.34 -12.75
C THR A 56 -6.14 -2.63 -12.16
N ASP A 57 -6.27 -1.36 -11.84
CA ASP A 57 -5.18 -0.48 -11.40
C ASP A 57 -4.51 -0.96 -10.09
N GLY A 58 -5.29 -1.44 -9.13
CA GLY A 58 -4.77 -1.89 -7.85
C GLY A 58 -3.92 -3.16 -7.95
N LEU A 59 -4.28 -4.08 -8.83
CA LEU A 59 -3.52 -5.32 -9.02
C LEU A 59 -2.23 -5.06 -9.80
N ILE A 60 -2.28 -4.20 -10.82
CA ILE A 60 -1.09 -3.79 -11.58
C ILE A 60 -0.11 -3.02 -10.68
N SER A 61 -0.62 -2.13 -9.84
CA SER A 61 0.19 -1.41 -8.84
C SER A 61 0.86 -2.38 -7.86
N GLY A 62 0.11 -3.36 -7.34
CA GLY A 62 0.62 -4.39 -6.45
C GLY A 62 1.67 -5.27 -7.12
N TYR A 63 1.47 -5.67 -8.37
CA TYR A 63 2.44 -6.42 -9.16
C TYR A 63 3.77 -5.66 -9.29
N ASN A 64 3.70 -4.39 -9.70
CA ASN A 64 4.88 -3.56 -9.82
C ASN A 64 5.57 -3.28 -8.49
N TYR A 65 4.83 -3.13 -7.39
CA TYR A 65 5.41 -3.05 -6.05
C TYR A 65 6.26 -4.28 -5.73
N GLU A 66 5.73 -5.47 -5.95
CA GLU A 66 6.43 -6.73 -5.73
C GLU A 66 7.68 -6.87 -6.62
N LEU A 67 7.61 -6.41 -7.85
CA LEU A 67 8.76 -6.42 -8.77
C LEU A 67 9.85 -5.45 -8.32
N LEU A 68 9.50 -4.22 -7.94
CA LEU A 68 10.42 -3.20 -7.43
C LEU A 68 11.14 -3.70 -6.18
N GLN A 69 10.42 -4.34 -5.26
CA GLN A 69 11.00 -4.91 -4.05
C GLN A 69 12.06 -5.96 -4.38
N ARG A 70 11.74 -6.90 -5.28
CA ARG A 70 12.69 -7.95 -5.71
C ARG A 70 13.90 -7.38 -6.44
N TYR A 71 13.68 -6.35 -7.26
CA TYR A 71 14.78 -5.66 -7.90
C TYR A 71 15.70 -5.01 -6.86
N ALA A 72 15.15 -4.28 -5.89
CA ALA A 72 15.92 -3.68 -4.80
C ALA A 72 16.69 -4.74 -4.01
N GLU A 73 16.03 -5.82 -3.60
CA GLU A 73 16.66 -6.95 -2.88
C GLU A 73 17.80 -7.57 -3.69
N SER A 74 17.63 -7.76 -5.00
CA SER A 74 18.68 -8.30 -5.89
C SER A 74 19.94 -7.43 -5.93
N ARG A 75 19.78 -6.13 -5.63
CA ARG A 75 20.85 -5.14 -5.55
C ARG A 75 21.38 -4.94 -4.12
N GLY A 76 20.80 -5.62 -3.12
CA GLY A 76 21.14 -5.41 -1.71
C GLY A 76 20.68 -4.06 -1.17
N LEU A 77 19.61 -3.49 -1.75
CA LEU A 77 19.02 -2.20 -1.38
C LEU A 77 17.67 -2.44 -0.68
N SER A 78 17.28 -1.51 0.19
CA SER A 78 15.90 -1.37 0.63
C SER A 78 15.10 -0.55 -0.39
N MET A 79 13.77 -0.55 -0.28
CA MET A 79 12.88 0.20 -1.14
C MET A 79 11.87 0.99 -0.31
N GLU A 80 11.64 2.23 -0.71
CA GLU A 80 10.55 3.08 -0.23
C GLU A 80 9.61 3.40 -1.40
N ILE A 81 8.30 3.20 -1.21
CA ILE A 81 7.29 3.68 -2.15
C ILE A 81 6.83 5.06 -1.75
N LEU A 82 7.07 6.03 -2.61
CA LEU A 82 6.64 7.39 -2.38
C LEU A 82 5.19 7.63 -2.82
N ARG A 83 4.53 8.47 -2.04
CA ARG A 83 3.15 8.85 -2.27
C ARG A 83 3.00 9.60 -3.60
N THR A 84 2.03 9.18 -4.42
CA THR A 84 1.68 9.86 -5.70
C THR A 84 0.57 10.90 -5.47
N PRO A 85 0.86 12.21 -5.31
CA PRO A 85 -0.17 13.23 -5.34
C PRO A 85 -0.78 13.35 -6.73
N LYS A 86 -2.09 13.56 -6.81
CA LYS A 86 -2.87 13.59 -8.06
C LYS A 86 -2.44 14.65 -9.10
N ASN A 87 -1.60 15.62 -8.71
CA ASN A 87 -1.25 16.77 -9.54
C ASN A 87 0.27 17.00 -9.67
N GLU A 88 1.11 16.08 -9.28
CA GLU A 88 2.56 16.24 -9.44
C GLU A 88 3.05 15.69 -10.78
N ASN A 89 3.99 16.42 -11.36
CA ASN A 89 4.73 15.95 -12.53
C ASN A 89 5.88 15.04 -12.05
N TRP A 90 5.63 13.75 -12.04
CA TRP A 90 6.59 12.74 -11.59
C TRP A 90 7.88 12.71 -12.40
N THR A 91 7.82 13.14 -13.66
CA THR A 91 9.00 13.30 -14.51
C THR A 91 9.94 14.37 -13.95
N ASP A 92 9.41 15.46 -13.39
CA ASP A 92 10.21 16.48 -12.72
C ASP A 92 10.82 15.92 -11.43
N SER A 93 10.04 15.20 -10.61
CA SER A 93 10.54 14.54 -9.39
C SER A 93 11.66 13.54 -9.69
N LEU A 94 11.56 12.83 -10.81
CA LEU A 94 12.59 11.89 -11.26
C LEU A 94 13.87 12.65 -11.71
N ARG A 95 13.73 13.75 -12.46
CA ARG A 95 14.85 14.60 -12.89
C ARG A 95 15.56 15.26 -11.70
N ASP A 96 14.78 15.73 -10.73
CA ASP A 96 15.30 16.41 -9.53
C ASP A 96 15.91 15.42 -8.52
N GLY A 97 15.85 14.11 -8.80
CA GLY A 97 16.39 13.07 -7.93
C GLY A 97 15.61 12.91 -6.64
N LEU A 98 14.33 13.31 -6.60
CA LEU A 98 13.43 13.06 -5.49
C LEU A 98 12.95 11.60 -5.46
N ILE A 99 12.84 10.98 -6.65
CA ILE A 99 12.59 9.55 -6.83
C ILE A 99 13.69 8.96 -7.73
N ASP A 100 13.94 7.67 -7.59
CA ASP A 100 14.97 6.94 -8.31
C ASP A 100 14.35 6.12 -9.45
N ILE A 101 13.21 5.48 -9.23
CA ILE A 101 12.47 4.71 -10.23
C ILE A 101 11.00 5.17 -10.26
N LEU A 102 10.50 5.42 -11.45
CA LEU A 102 9.10 5.73 -11.72
C LEU A 102 8.46 4.62 -12.57
N VAL A 103 7.42 3.98 -12.07
CA VAL A 103 6.60 3.04 -12.84
C VAL A 103 5.53 3.82 -13.57
N VAL A 104 5.42 3.61 -14.87
CA VAL A 104 4.48 4.31 -15.76
C VAL A 104 3.82 3.34 -16.74
N PRO A 105 2.63 3.67 -17.28
CA PRO A 105 2.03 2.91 -18.37
C PRO A 105 2.89 2.94 -19.63
N VAL A 106 2.89 1.83 -20.38
CA VAL A 106 3.59 1.74 -21.69
C VAL A 106 3.20 2.88 -22.64
N SER A 107 1.98 3.40 -22.52
CA SER A 107 1.39 4.42 -23.41
C SER A 107 1.66 5.87 -22.99
N SER A 108 2.25 6.13 -21.82
CA SER A 108 2.19 7.46 -21.19
C SER A 108 3.42 8.35 -21.38
N LEU A 109 4.54 7.82 -21.89
CA LEU A 109 5.78 8.60 -22.03
C LEU A 109 6.04 9.04 -23.46
N SER A 110 6.27 10.34 -23.64
CA SER A 110 6.82 10.91 -24.85
C SER A 110 8.35 10.79 -24.88
N PRO A 111 8.98 10.61 -26.06
CA PRO A 111 10.43 10.50 -26.17
C PRO A 111 11.22 11.77 -25.79
N ASP A 112 10.54 12.84 -25.38
CA ASP A 112 11.11 14.19 -25.19
C ASP A 112 11.40 14.53 -23.71
N ASP A 113 11.31 13.56 -22.81
CA ASP A 113 11.23 13.86 -21.37
C ASP A 113 12.56 13.70 -20.64
N SER A 114 13.72 13.90 -21.15
CA SER A 114 15.02 13.86 -20.42
C SER A 114 15.09 12.73 -19.35
N ILE A 115 14.45 11.59 -19.64
CA ILE A 115 14.40 10.39 -18.80
C ILE A 115 14.70 9.17 -19.65
N LEU A 116 15.26 8.16 -19.02
CA LEU A 116 15.49 6.86 -19.63
C LEU A 116 14.38 5.89 -19.24
N VAL A 117 13.91 5.12 -20.20
CA VAL A 117 12.79 4.20 -20.00
C VAL A 117 13.23 2.79 -20.35
N SER A 118 12.92 1.84 -19.46
CA SER A 118 13.18 0.40 -19.68
C SER A 118 12.39 -0.16 -20.86
N GLY A 119 12.78 -1.32 -21.34
CA GLY A 119 11.87 -2.21 -22.05
C GLY A 119 10.59 -2.46 -21.25
N PRO A 120 9.54 -3.04 -21.87
CA PRO A 120 8.32 -3.39 -21.14
C PRO A 120 8.63 -4.36 -19.99
N VAL A 121 8.26 -3.97 -18.76
CA VAL A 121 8.38 -4.84 -17.58
C VAL A 121 7.31 -5.92 -17.63
N ASP A 122 6.13 -5.52 -18.06
CA ASP A 122 4.99 -6.36 -18.43
C ASP A 122 4.28 -5.79 -19.66
N SER A 123 3.10 -6.29 -20.02
CA SER A 123 2.34 -5.78 -21.16
C SER A 123 1.80 -4.36 -20.98
N LEU A 124 1.79 -3.83 -19.76
CA LEU A 124 1.09 -2.61 -19.38
C LEU A 124 2.04 -1.52 -18.86
N THR A 125 3.20 -1.90 -18.29
CA THR A 125 4.07 -0.97 -17.55
C THR A 125 5.52 -0.98 -18.03
N ARG A 126 6.19 0.14 -17.77
CA ARG A 126 7.63 0.36 -17.93
C ARG A 126 8.17 1.09 -16.72
N TRP A 127 9.46 0.96 -16.47
CA TRP A 127 10.16 1.71 -15.43
C TRP A 127 11.02 2.81 -16.06
N ALA A 128 11.00 3.98 -15.47
CA ALA A 128 11.78 5.12 -15.89
C ALA A 128 12.77 5.53 -14.81
N VAL A 129 13.94 6.01 -15.23
CA VAL A 129 14.99 6.59 -14.40
C VAL A 129 15.45 7.92 -14.98
N ALA A 130 16.10 8.76 -14.19
CA ALA A 130 16.66 10.01 -14.67
C ALA A 130 17.80 9.76 -15.69
N GLU A 131 17.95 10.65 -16.66
CA GLU A 131 18.92 10.56 -17.77
C GLU A 131 20.38 10.36 -17.30
N GLN A 132 20.70 10.84 -16.11
CA GLN A 132 22.04 10.69 -15.53
C GLN A 132 22.41 9.25 -15.11
N TYR A 133 21.46 8.31 -15.12
CA TYR A 133 21.65 6.91 -14.70
C TYR A 133 21.49 5.88 -15.84
N PRO A 134 22.24 6.01 -16.97
CA PRO A 134 22.07 5.10 -18.11
C PRO A 134 22.41 3.64 -17.78
N LYS A 135 23.35 3.39 -16.87
CA LYS A 135 23.69 2.03 -16.44
C LYS A 135 22.60 1.38 -15.60
N GLU A 136 21.73 2.20 -14.98
CA GLU A 136 20.64 1.67 -14.19
C GLU A 136 19.51 1.13 -15.08
N ILE A 137 19.24 1.79 -16.21
CA ILE A 137 18.32 1.24 -17.23
C ILE A 137 18.83 -0.08 -17.79
N GLU A 138 20.10 -0.18 -18.12
CA GLU A 138 20.71 -1.44 -18.57
C GLU A 138 20.56 -2.54 -17.51
N SER A 139 20.81 -2.21 -16.24
CA SER A 139 20.65 -3.13 -15.12
C SER A 139 19.21 -3.55 -14.90
N ILE A 140 18.24 -2.63 -15.05
CA ILE A 140 16.81 -2.93 -14.96
C ILE A 140 16.42 -3.88 -16.10
N ASP A 141 16.83 -3.60 -17.33
CA ASP A 141 16.48 -4.41 -18.50
C ASP A 141 17.07 -5.82 -18.42
N GLU A 142 18.31 -5.95 -17.96
CA GLU A 142 18.95 -7.24 -17.71
C GLU A 142 18.18 -8.03 -16.63
N TRP A 143 17.86 -7.37 -15.52
CA TRP A 143 17.12 -8.02 -14.42
C TRP A 143 15.72 -8.43 -14.85
N VAL A 144 14.97 -7.54 -15.52
CA VAL A 144 13.62 -7.83 -16.04
C VAL A 144 13.65 -9.00 -17.01
N THR A 145 14.66 -9.04 -17.93
CA THR A 145 14.81 -10.13 -18.88
C THR A 145 15.06 -11.47 -18.18
N ALA A 146 15.94 -11.47 -17.19
CA ALA A 146 16.25 -12.68 -16.41
C ALA A 146 15.05 -13.11 -15.55
N TYR A 147 14.35 -12.15 -14.93
CA TYR A 147 13.23 -12.40 -14.05
C TYR A 147 11.99 -12.92 -14.80
N ASN A 148 11.68 -12.36 -15.98
CA ASN A 148 10.52 -12.77 -16.79
C ASN A 148 10.55 -14.24 -17.22
N GLY A 149 11.72 -14.90 -17.25
CA GLY A 149 11.86 -16.33 -17.49
C GLY A 149 11.74 -17.21 -16.25
N SER A 150 11.54 -16.64 -15.05
CA SER A 150 11.55 -17.37 -13.79
C SER A 150 10.17 -17.96 -13.43
N GLU A 151 10.19 -19.06 -12.65
CA GLU A 151 8.97 -19.62 -12.05
C GLU A 151 8.30 -18.63 -11.10
N GLU A 152 9.09 -17.79 -10.43
CA GLU A 152 8.58 -16.77 -9.52
C GLU A 152 7.83 -15.67 -10.27
N CYS A 153 8.32 -15.23 -11.42
CA CYS A 153 7.61 -14.29 -12.28
C CYS A 153 6.26 -14.87 -12.72
N THR A 154 6.24 -16.12 -13.18
CA THR A 154 5.01 -16.80 -13.58
C THR A 154 4.02 -16.88 -12.41
N ARG A 155 4.50 -17.18 -11.20
CA ARG A 155 3.67 -17.21 -9.99
C ARG A 155 3.09 -15.83 -9.64
N LEU A 156 3.91 -14.79 -9.65
CA LEU A 156 3.45 -13.42 -9.37
C LEU A 156 2.48 -12.92 -10.43
N HIS A 157 2.78 -13.13 -11.70
CA HIS A 157 1.89 -12.75 -12.79
C HIS A 157 0.52 -13.44 -12.65
N GLY A 158 0.52 -14.74 -12.33
CA GLY A 158 -0.70 -15.47 -12.04
C GLY A 158 -1.49 -14.90 -10.86
N LEU A 159 -0.82 -14.40 -9.82
CA LEU A 159 -1.48 -13.82 -8.64
C LEU A 159 -2.14 -12.47 -8.94
N PHE A 160 -1.44 -11.58 -9.62
CA PHE A 160 -1.85 -10.19 -9.78
C PHE A 160 -2.56 -9.91 -11.09
N ILE A 161 -2.15 -10.55 -12.18
CA ILE A 161 -2.59 -10.21 -13.54
C ILE A 161 -3.62 -11.22 -14.08
N ASP A 162 -3.32 -12.52 -14.01
CA ASP A 162 -4.19 -13.56 -14.58
C ASP A 162 -5.40 -13.88 -13.71
N ASN A 163 -5.31 -13.63 -12.39
CA ASN A 163 -6.40 -13.85 -11.46
C ASN A 163 -7.16 -12.55 -11.21
N VAL A 164 -7.92 -12.07 -12.19
CA VAL A 164 -8.96 -11.07 -11.94
C VAL A 164 -9.88 -11.64 -10.86
N TYR A 165 -9.79 -11.05 -9.67
CA TYR A 165 -10.47 -11.56 -8.50
C TYR A 165 -11.95 -11.15 -8.53
N GLU A 166 -12.80 -12.11 -8.91
CA GLU A 166 -14.26 -12.00 -8.85
C GLU A 166 -14.82 -12.97 -7.79
N PRO A 167 -14.88 -12.56 -6.50
CA PRO A 167 -15.21 -13.46 -5.40
C PRO A 167 -16.58 -14.14 -5.59
N PHE A 168 -17.56 -13.42 -6.09
CA PHE A 168 -18.91 -13.96 -6.27
C PHE A 168 -19.01 -14.91 -7.46
N ALA A 169 -18.36 -14.61 -8.58
CA ALA A 169 -18.28 -15.50 -9.74
C ALA A 169 -17.53 -16.78 -9.38
N THR A 170 -16.42 -16.67 -8.67
CA THR A 170 -15.61 -17.81 -8.20
C THR A 170 -16.40 -18.66 -7.20
N ALA A 171 -17.12 -18.06 -6.25
CA ALA A 171 -17.97 -18.79 -5.31
C ALA A 171 -19.10 -19.56 -6.03
N LYS A 172 -19.72 -18.96 -7.05
CA LYS A 172 -20.76 -19.62 -7.87
C LYS A 172 -20.22 -20.79 -8.69
N SER A 173 -19.02 -20.67 -9.22
CA SER A 173 -18.38 -21.74 -10.04
C SER A 173 -17.93 -22.95 -9.21
N GLY A 174 -17.93 -22.83 -7.87
CA GLY A 174 -17.43 -23.89 -6.97
C GLY A 174 -15.92 -24.10 -7.02
N ILE A 175 -15.17 -23.26 -7.73
CA ILE A 175 -13.71 -23.33 -7.81
C ILE A 175 -13.14 -22.88 -6.47
N LYS A 176 -12.34 -23.74 -5.84
CA LYS A 176 -11.61 -23.43 -4.61
C LYS A 176 -10.21 -22.93 -4.96
N LYS A 177 -9.83 -21.79 -4.38
CA LYS A 177 -8.49 -21.20 -4.50
C LYS A 177 -7.69 -21.42 -3.21
N SER A 178 -6.38 -21.52 -3.32
CA SER A 178 -5.47 -21.53 -2.17
C SER A 178 -5.02 -20.13 -1.72
N ILE A 179 -5.43 -19.10 -2.45
CA ILE A 179 -5.03 -17.70 -2.25
C ILE A 179 -6.26 -16.83 -2.49
N LEU A 180 -6.51 -15.87 -1.59
CA LEU A 180 -7.60 -14.90 -1.69
C LEU A 180 -7.11 -13.57 -2.24
N SER A 181 -5.91 -13.15 -1.83
CA SER A 181 -5.30 -11.90 -2.24
C SER A 181 -3.78 -12.04 -2.35
N PRO A 182 -3.12 -11.11 -3.04
CA PRO A 182 -1.65 -11.05 -3.07
C PRO A 182 -1.03 -10.82 -1.68
N TYR A 183 -1.81 -10.33 -0.72
CA TYR A 183 -1.37 -9.93 0.62
C TYR A 183 -1.69 -10.96 1.70
N ASP A 184 -2.09 -12.18 1.33
CA ASP A 184 -2.55 -13.20 2.29
C ASP A 184 -1.56 -13.46 3.43
N SER A 185 -0.25 -13.56 3.14
CA SER A 185 0.76 -13.76 4.18
C SER A 185 0.77 -12.62 5.20
N LEU A 186 0.79 -11.36 4.73
CA LEU A 186 0.74 -10.19 5.60
C LEU A 186 -0.55 -10.13 6.43
N ILE A 187 -1.67 -10.51 5.81
CA ILE A 187 -2.98 -10.53 6.48
C ILE A 187 -3.02 -11.60 7.56
N ILE A 188 -2.55 -12.81 7.26
CA ILE A 188 -2.50 -13.94 8.22
C ILE A 188 -1.69 -13.54 9.45
N ASP A 189 -0.44 -13.07 9.26
CA ASP A 189 0.47 -12.70 10.34
C ASP A 189 -0.10 -11.61 11.26
N ASN A 190 -0.81 -10.64 10.70
CA ASN A 190 -1.43 -9.56 11.47
C ASN A 190 -2.76 -9.99 12.11
N SER A 191 -3.54 -10.85 11.46
CA SER A 191 -4.82 -11.34 11.97
C SER A 191 -4.66 -12.15 13.26
N GLU A 192 -3.56 -12.90 13.41
CA GLU A 192 -3.23 -13.62 14.64
C GLU A 192 -3.17 -12.68 15.86
N LYS A 193 -2.57 -11.51 15.70
CA LYS A 193 -2.49 -10.48 16.76
C LYS A 193 -3.86 -9.95 17.17
N LEU A 194 -4.79 -9.87 16.22
CA LEU A 194 -6.18 -9.44 16.45
C LEU A 194 -7.04 -10.55 17.08
N GLY A 195 -6.71 -11.81 16.80
CA GLY A 195 -7.48 -12.99 17.19
C GLY A 195 -8.72 -13.18 16.31
N TRP A 196 -8.68 -12.70 15.08
CA TRP A 196 -9.74 -12.89 14.09
C TRP A 196 -9.32 -13.91 13.04
N ASP A 197 -10.31 -14.51 12.38
CA ASP A 197 -10.07 -15.24 11.14
C ASP A 197 -9.52 -14.28 10.09
N TRP A 198 -8.37 -14.63 9.51
CA TRP A 198 -7.69 -13.80 8.53
C TRP A 198 -8.56 -13.48 7.29
N ARG A 199 -9.49 -14.37 6.93
CA ARG A 199 -10.45 -14.13 5.83
C ARG A 199 -11.43 -13.01 6.14
N LEU A 200 -11.74 -12.77 7.43
CA LEU A 200 -12.53 -11.63 7.85
C LEU A 200 -11.73 -10.33 7.68
N VAL A 201 -10.44 -10.32 8.04
CA VAL A 201 -9.56 -9.17 7.79
C VAL A 201 -9.38 -8.93 6.29
N THR A 202 -9.24 -10.00 5.50
CA THR A 202 -9.23 -9.93 4.03
C THR A 202 -10.52 -9.28 3.50
N ALA A 203 -11.68 -9.61 4.07
CA ALA A 203 -12.97 -9.01 3.71
C ALA A 203 -13.04 -7.51 4.05
N VAL A 204 -12.43 -7.09 5.17
CA VAL A 204 -12.30 -5.66 5.50
C VAL A 204 -11.47 -4.94 4.45
N ILE A 205 -10.29 -5.47 4.11
CA ILE A 205 -9.41 -4.88 3.10
C ILE A 205 -10.11 -4.80 1.74
N TYR A 206 -10.81 -5.86 1.36
CA TYR A 206 -11.57 -5.86 0.11
C TYR A 206 -12.70 -4.82 0.11
N GLN A 207 -13.41 -4.65 1.21
CA GLN A 207 -14.45 -3.61 1.37
C GLN A 207 -13.85 -2.21 1.29
N GLU A 208 -12.66 -1.97 1.83
CA GLU A 208 -12.02 -0.67 1.90
C GLU A 208 -11.36 -0.25 0.58
N SER A 209 -10.65 -1.16 -0.06
CA SER A 209 -9.79 -0.81 -1.21
C SER A 209 -9.92 -1.73 -2.41
N GLN A 210 -10.62 -2.88 -2.30
CA GLN A 210 -10.57 -3.94 -3.31
C GLN A 210 -9.12 -4.37 -3.62
N PHE A 211 -8.27 -4.41 -2.59
CA PHE A 211 -6.83 -4.71 -2.66
C PHE A 211 -5.98 -3.66 -3.39
N ARG A 212 -6.48 -2.45 -3.63
CA ARG A 212 -5.71 -1.38 -4.29
C ARG A 212 -4.80 -0.69 -3.27
N ILE A 213 -3.48 -0.83 -3.44
CA ILE A 213 -2.49 -0.19 -2.54
C ILE A 213 -2.52 1.34 -2.63
N ASN A 214 -2.83 1.88 -3.80
CA ASN A 214 -2.92 3.32 -4.07
C ASN A 214 -4.33 3.91 -3.85
N ALA A 215 -5.25 3.13 -3.26
CA ALA A 215 -6.60 3.61 -2.97
C ALA A 215 -6.57 4.90 -2.12
N HIS A 216 -7.33 5.90 -2.55
CA HIS A 216 -7.42 7.18 -1.88
C HIS A 216 -8.86 7.70 -1.89
N SER A 217 -9.40 8.00 -0.72
CA SER A 217 -10.75 8.56 -0.59
C SER A 217 -10.75 10.09 -0.62
N SER A 218 -11.90 10.69 -0.94
CA SER A 218 -12.10 12.15 -0.86
C SER A 218 -11.90 12.73 0.55
N LYS A 219 -11.96 11.88 1.58
CA LYS A 219 -11.73 12.25 2.98
C LYS A 219 -10.28 12.06 3.44
N GLY A 220 -9.38 11.69 2.52
CA GLY A 220 -7.96 11.50 2.80
C GLY A 220 -7.61 10.14 3.38
N ALA A 221 -8.50 9.15 3.38
CA ALA A 221 -8.18 7.77 3.73
C ALA A 221 -7.35 7.12 2.61
N GLN A 222 -6.36 6.27 2.96
CA GLN A 222 -5.36 5.79 2.01
C GLN A 222 -4.99 4.33 2.23
N GLY A 223 -4.61 3.67 1.14
CA GLY A 223 -4.06 2.32 1.11
C GLY A 223 -5.09 1.21 1.32
N LEU A 224 -4.60 0.01 1.56
CA LEU A 224 -5.39 -1.22 1.61
C LEU A 224 -6.52 -1.20 2.63
N MET A 225 -6.28 -0.64 3.82
CA MET A 225 -7.25 -0.55 4.92
C MET A 225 -7.82 0.86 5.10
N GLN A 226 -7.61 1.77 4.13
CA GLN A 226 -8.14 3.13 4.11
C GLN A 226 -7.87 3.89 5.42
N LEU A 227 -6.60 3.95 5.84
CA LEU A 227 -6.20 4.70 7.01
C LEU A 227 -6.27 6.20 6.76
N ILE A 228 -6.84 6.96 7.70
CA ILE A 228 -6.73 8.41 7.71
C ILE A 228 -5.42 8.83 8.39
N PRO A 229 -4.82 9.99 8.04
CA PRO A 229 -3.52 10.41 8.57
C PRO A 229 -3.40 10.34 10.09
N THR A 230 -4.41 10.82 10.81
CA THR A 230 -4.42 10.78 12.29
C THR A 230 -4.44 9.36 12.88
N THR A 231 -4.94 8.38 12.13
CA THR A 231 -4.88 6.97 12.52
C THR A 231 -3.51 6.38 12.15
N ALA A 232 -2.98 6.72 10.99
CA ALA A 232 -1.64 6.34 10.57
C ALA A 232 -0.58 6.77 11.57
N ASP A 233 -0.56 8.05 11.94
CA ASP A 233 0.34 8.62 12.96
C ASP A 233 0.27 7.89 14.30
N ARG A 234 -0.93 7.47 14.72
CA ARG A 234 -1.12 6.75 15.99
C ARG A 234 -0.44 5.38 16.04
N TYR A 235 -0.24 4.76 14.90
CA TYR A 235 0.30 3.40 14.77
C TYR A 235 1.65 3.35 14.06
N ASP A 236 2.36 4.47 13.99
CA ASP A 236 3.67 4.59 13.36
C ASP A 236 3.65 4.00 11.92
N VAL A 237 2.65 4.45 11.14
CA VAL A 237 2.52 4.16 9.71
C VAL A 237 3.06 5.36 8.95
N ASP A 238 4.30 5.28 8.53
CA ASP A 238 4.99 6.35 7.81
C ASP A 238 4.52 6.43 6.36
N ASN A 239 4.31 5.26 5.74
CA ASN A 239 3.82 5.15 4.37
C ASN A 239 2.49 4.36 4.31
N MET A 240 1.37 5.09 4.17
CA MET A 240 0.05 4.48 4.07
C MET A 240 -0.19 3.68 2.78
N PHE A 241 0.70 3.75 1.79
CA PHE A 241 0.64 2.98 0.55
C PHE A 241 1.55 1.73 0.61
N ASP A 242 2.41 1.61 1.62
CA ASP A 242 3.12 0.37 1.88
C ASP A 242 2.15 -0.70 2.43
N PRO A 243 2.02 -1.86 1.77
CA PRO A 243 1.07 -2.90 2.19
C PRO A 243 1.31 -3.41 3.62
N ALA A 244 2.57 -3.60 4.01
CA ALA A 244 2.90 -4.15 5.32
C ALA A 244 2.58 -3.16 6.44
N GLU A 245 2.94 -1.88 6.26
CA GLU A 245 2.64 -0.82 7.21
C GLU A 245 1.15 -0.56 7.32
N ASN A 246 0.46 -0.47 6.19
CA ASN A 246 -0.97 -0.18 6.13
C ASN A 246 -1.79 -1.29 6.81
N ILE A 247 -1.53 -2.57 6.50
CA ILE A 247 -2.20 -3.71 7.13
C ILE A 247 -1.88 -3.75 8.62
N ARG A 248 -0.63 -3.56 9.03
CA ARG A 248 -0.21 -3.50 10.44
C ARG A 248 -0.97 -2.41 11.21
N GLY A 249 -1.02 -1.21 10.65
CA GLY A 249 -1.70 -0.07 11.25
C GLY A 249 -3.21 -0.28 11.35
N GLY A 250 -3.85 -0.75 10.28
CA GLY A 250 -5.28 -1.01 10.24
C GLY A 250 -5.72 -2.12 11.21
N VAL A 251 -4.97 -3.21 11.30
CA VAL A 251 -5.21 -4.29 12.26
C VAL A 251 -5.00 -3.81 13.70
N SER A 252 -3.98 -2.97 13.95
CA SER A 252 -3.76 -2.37 15.26
C SER A 252 -4.93 -1.46 15.66
N HIS A 253 -5.51 -0.74 14.71
CA HIS A 253 -6.71 0.06 14.92
C HIS A 253 -7.93 -0.81 15.25
N LEU A 254 -8.17 -1.87 14.49
CA LEU A 254 -9.22 -2.86 14.81
C LEU A 254 -9.05 -3.44 16.22
N LYS A 255 -7.82 -3.78 16.61
CA LYS A 255 -7.51 -4.31 17.95
C LYS A 255 -7.84 -3.32 19.05
N ARG A 256 -7.52 -2.04 18.86
CA ARG A 256 -7.89 -0.99 19.82
C ARG A 256 -9.40 -0.86 19.95
N LEU A 257 -10.11 -0.80 18.82
CA LEU A 257 -11.58 -0.72 18.81
C LEU A 257 -12.20 -1.95 19.48
N GLN A 258 -11.73 -3.15 19.16
CA GLN A 258 -12.16 -4.39 19.80
C GLN A 258 -12.03 -4.31 21.35
N ASN A 259 -10.92 -3.75 21.83
CA ASN A 259 -10.71 -3.60 23.28
C ASN A 259 -11.70 -2.61 23.92
N ILE A 260 -12.09 -1.55 23.20
CA ILE A 260 -13.11 -0.59 23.68
C ILE A 260 -14.46 -1.29 23.83
N PHE A 261 -14.88 -2.07 22.84
CA PHE A 261 -16.22 -2.65 22.81
C PHE A 261 -16.36 -3.98 23.55
N ARG A 262 -15.28 -4.62 23.99
CA ARG A 262 -15.29 -5.91 24.69
C ARG A 262 -16.24 -5.95 25.90
N LYS A 263 -16.34 -4.86 26.66
CA LYS A 263 -17.22 -4.76 27.82
C LYS A 263 -18.68 -4.46 27.47
N HIS A 264 -18.95 -4.10 26.22
CA HIS A 264 -20.27 -3.69 25.74
C HIS A 264 -20.99 -4.79 24.95
N THR A 265 -20.39 -5.95 24.78
CA THR A 265 -20.94 -7.06 23.98
C THR A 265 -20.85 -8.37 24.72
N ASP A 266 -21.78 -9.28 24.45
CA ASP A 266 -21.86 -10.57 25.13
C ASP A 266 -21.24 -11.71 24.32
N THR A 267 -21.19 -11.60 22.98
CA THR A 267 -20.63 -12.63 22.11
C THR A 267 -19.42 -12.14 21.31
N PRO A 268 -18.55 -13.06 20.90
CA PRO A 268 -17.45 -12.70 20.01
C PRO A 268 -17.92 -12.16 18.65
N ASP A 269 -19.10 -12.56 18.16
CA ASP A 269 -19.62 -12.07 16.89
C ASP A 269 -20.14 -10.63 17.02
N ASP A 270 -20.90 -10.33 18.06
CA ASP A 270 -21.31 -8.96 18.35
C ASP A 270 -20.11 -8.04 18.53
N LEU A 271 -19.07 -8.51 19.23
CA LEU A 271 -17.82 -7.75 19.39
C LEU A 271 -17.18 -7.42 18.06
N ARG A 272 -17.13 -8.36 17.12
CA ARG A 272 -16.62 -8.10 15.76
C ARG A 272 -17.45 -7.05 15.02
N ARG A 273 -18.78 -7.18 15.06
CA ARG A 273 -19.70 -6.24 14.39
C ARG A 273 -19.63 -4.84 14.98
N PHE A 274 -19.59 -4.69 16.29
CA PHE A 274 -19.40 -3.40 16.96
C PHE A 274 -18.03 -2.77 16.57
N THR A 275 -16.98 -3.60 16.52
CA THR A 275 -15.65 -3.17 16.09
C THR A 275 -15.67 -2.66 14.66
N LEU A 276 -16.29 -3.39 13.73
CA LEU A 276 -16.41 -3.00 12.32
C LEU A 276 -17.28 -1.74 12.15
N ALA A 277 -18.37 -1.63 12.88
CA ALA A 277 -19.20 -0.43 12.89
C ALA A 277 -18.41 0.80 13.36
N ALA A 278 -17.61 0.64 14.41
CA ALA A 278 -16.77 1.70 14.93
C ALA A 278 -15.60 2.04 14.00
N TYR A 279 -15.08 1.07 13.26
CA TYR A 279 -14.05 1.30 12.22
C TYR A 279 -14.58 2.23 11.13
N ASN A 280 -15.79 2.01 10.66
CA ASN A 280 -16.43 2.81 9.61
C ASN A 280 -16.97 4.16 10.13
N ALA A 281 -17.73 4.15 11.23
CA ALA A 281 -18.43 5.32 11.74
C ALA A 281 -17.63 6.15 12.75
N GLY A 282 -16.54 5.59 13.30
CA GLY A 282 -15.81 6.10 14.44
C GLY A 282 -16.42 5.62 15.79
N GLU A 283 -15.53 5.30 16.74
CA GLU A 283 -15.92 4.79 18.05
C GLU A 283 -16.90 5.68 18.82
N GLY A 284 -16.75 7.00 18.68
CA GLY A 284 -17.60 7.98 19.35
C GLY A 284 -19.07 7.86 18.97
N ASN A 285 -19.39 7.55 17.72
CA ASN A 285 -20.77 7.39 17.27
C ASN A 285 -21.39 6.10 17.79
N ILE A 286 -20.65 5.02 17.81
CA ILE A 286 -21.15 3.74 18.37
C ILE A 286 -21.32 3.82 19.88
N LEU A 287 -20.40 4.46 20.61
CA LEU A 287 -20.55 4.71 22.04
C LEU A 287 -21.76 5.60 22.35
N LYS A 288 -22.08 6.60 21.51
CA LYS A 288 -23.30 7.40 21.67
C LYS A 288 -24.57 6.55 21.55
N CYS A 289 -24.61 5.58 20.61
CA CYS A 289 -25.73 4.65 20.50
C CYS A 289 -25.91 3.86 21.80
N ILE A 290 -24.83 3.30 22.34
CA ILE A 290 -24.85 2.52 23.58
C ILE A 290 -25.32 3.39 24.75
N HIS A 291 -24.75 4.57 24.96
CA HIS A 291 -25.14 5.46 26.05
C HIS A 291 -26.58 5.96 25.92
N TYR A 292 -27.08 6.16 24.70
CA TYR A 292 -28.47 6.52 24.47
C TYR A 292 -29.39 5.37 24.86
N ALA A 293 -29.10 4.13 24.46
CA ALA A 293 -29.83 2.96 24.88
C ALA A 293 -29.87 2.82 26.42
N ASP A 294 -28.69 2.93 27.06
CA ASP A 294 -28.54 2.90 28.52
C ASP A 294 -29.45 3.97 29.20
N SER A 295 -29.53 5.18 28.64
CA SER A 295 -30.36 6.26 29.17
C SER A 295 -31.87 5.98 29.11
N LEU A 296 -32.26 5.07 28.20
CA LEU A 296 -33.64 4.62 28.04
C LEU A 296 -33.91 3.30 28.78
N GLY A 297 -32.91 2.72 29.43
CA GLY A 297 -33.02 1.39 30.07
C GLY A 297 -33.16 0.25 29.05
N LEU A 298 -32.70 0.47 27.79
CA LEU A 298 -32.72 -0.51 26.70
C LEU A 298 -31.39 -1.25 26.61
N PRO A 299 -31.39 -2.54 26.22
CA PRO A 299 -30.15 -3.24 25.94
C PRO A 299 -29.53 -2.74 24.63
N ALA A 300 -28.18 -2.73 24.55
CA ALA A 300 -27.43 -2.48 23.34
C ALA A 300 -26.13 -3.31 23.37
N ARG A 301 -26.26 -4.61 23.55
CA ARG A 301 -25.16 -5.56 23.73
C ARG A 301 -24.99 -6.51 22.53
N THR A 302 -26.06 -6.67 21.75
CA THR A 302 -26.07 -7.43 20.50
C THR A 302 -26.09 -6.51 19.29
N TRP A 303 -25.66 -7.04 18.14
CA TRP A 303 -25.69 -6.28 16.89
C TRP A 303 -27.11 -5.83 16.52
N GLN A 304 -28.09 -6.71 16.70
CA GLN A 304 -29.48 -6.41 16.38
C GLN A 304 -30.02 -5.24 17.25
N GLU A 305 -29.77 -5.25 18.56
CA GLU A 305 -30.16 -4.15 19.45
C GLU A 305 -29.47 -2.83 19.05
N LEU A 306 -28.20 -2.89 18.68
CA LEU A 306 -27.46 -1.70 18.21
C LEU A 306 -28.05 -1.16 16.90
N GLU A 307 -28.42 -2.03 15.94
CA GLU A 307 -29.05 -1.65 14.68
C GLU A 307 -30.39 -0.94 14.89
N GLU A 308 -31.18 -1.33 15.91
CA GLU A 308 -32.43 -0.66 16.26
C GLU A 308 -32.23 0.74 16.86
N ILE A 309 -31.12 0.96 17.55
CA ILE A 309 -30.76 2.24 18.16
C ILE A 309 -30.11 3.22 17.15
N MET A 310 -29.30 2.73 16.22
CA MET A 310 -28.57 3.58 15.25
C MET A 310 -29.44 4.63 14.54
N PRO A 311 -30.69 4.35 14.09
CA PRO A 311 -31.54 5.32 13.42
C PRO A 311 -31.91 6.56 14.27
N THR A 312 -31.78 6.46 15.58
CA THR A 312 -32.04 7.58 16.49
C THR A 312 -30.92 8.60 16.54
N GLN A 313 -29.77 8.29 15.91
CA GLN A 313 -28.57 9.11 15.96
C GLN A 313 -28.33 9.89 14.66
N THR A 314 -27.49 10.92 14.74
CA THR A 314 -27.26 11.89 13.64
C THR A 314 -26.11 11.55 12.69
N PHE A 315 -25.55 10.34 12.76
CA PHE A 315 -24.48 9.90 11.83
C PHE A 315 -25.04 9.08 10.66
N LYS A 316 -24.18 8.69 9.73
CA LYS A 316 -24.57 7.91 8.54
C LYS A 316 -24.76 6.42 8.86
N TRP A 317 -25.68 6.09 9.72
CA TRP A 317 -25.90 4.75 10.25
C TRP A 317 -26.24 3.71 9.17
N LYS A 318 -26.98 4.07 8.11
CA LYS A 318 -27.27 3.16 6.99
C LYS A 318 -25.99 2.72 6.27
N GLU A 319 -25.06 3.64 6.06
CA GLU A 319 -23.74 3.35 5.47
C GLU A 319 -22.97 2.36 6.35
N THR A 320 -23.03 2.54 7.67
CA THR A 320 -22.37 1.66 8.64
C THR A 320 -22.99 0.26 8.71
N GLN A 321 -24.31 0.14 8.75
CA GLN A 321 -24.98 -1.16 8.69
C GLN A 321 -24.63 -1.91 7.39
N PHE A 322 -24.68 -1.19 6.27
CA PHE A 322 -24.33 -1.74 4.97
C PHE A 322 -22.86 -2.18 4.89
N PHE A 323 -21.94 -1.40 5.46
CA PHE A 323 -20.53 -1.72 5.56
C PHE A 323 -20.31 -3.06 6.30
N VAL A 324 -20.87 -3.21 7.48
CA VAL A 324 -20.76 -4.44 8.27
C VAL A 324 -21.35 -5.63 7.53
N SER A 325 -22.55 -5.49 6.97
CA SER A 325 -23.24 -6.55 6.21
C SER A 325 -22.41 -7.00 4.99
N ARG A 326 -21.81 -6.07 4.24
CA ARG A 326 -20.97 -6.40 3.08
C ARG A 326 -19.72 -7.16 3.47
N ILE A 327 -19.05 -6.75 4.56
CA ILE A 327 -17.87 -7.46 5.06
C ILE A 327 -18.20 -8.91 5.40
N TYR A 328 -19.31 -9.17 6.06
CA TYR A 328 -19.73 -10.54 6.36
C TYR A 328 -20.10 -11.35 5.11
N SER A 329 -20.70 -10.70 4.11
CA SER A 329 -20.97 -11.34 2.81
C SER A 329 -19.67 -11.73 2.10
N TYR A 330 -18.66 -10.87 2.10
CA TYR A 330 -17.32 -11.18 1.57
C TYR A 330 -16.63 -12.27 2.37
N TYR A 331 -16.67 -12.18 3.71
CA TYR A 331 -16.08 -13.19 4.58
C TYR A 331 -16.67 -14.59 4.30
N TRP A 332 -17.98 -14.66 4.14
CA TRP A 332 -18.66 -15.91 3.78
C TRP A 332 -18.22 -16.41 2.40
N ALA A 333 -18.14 -15.55 1.39
CA ALA A 333 -17.67 -15.90 0.05
C ALA A 333 -16.22 -16.39 0.09
N PHE A 334 -15.33 -15.70 0.78
CA PHE A 334 -13.93 -16.07 0.93
C PHE A 334 -13.76 -17.40 1.63
N SER A 335 -14.54 -17.67 2.67
CA SER A 335 -14.53 -18.94 3.38
C SER A 335 -14.95 -20.13 2.53
N ARG A 336 -15.75 -19.89 1.48
CA ARG A 336 -16.13 -20.91 0.51
C ARG A 336 -15.12 -21.12 -0.61
N ILE A 337 -14.43 -20.06 -1.00
CA ILE A 337 -13.45 -20.08 -2.09
C ILE A 337 -12.13 -20.71 -1.63
N TYR A 338 -11.70 -20.40 -0.41
CA TYR A 338 -10.42 -20.86 0.10
C TYR A 338 -10.42 -22.37 0.34
N ARG A 339 -9.32 -23.06 -0.02
CA ARG A 339 -9.19 -24.49 0.22
C ARG A 339 -8.99 -24.77 1.71
N GLN A 340 -9.79 -25.65 2.26
CA GLN A 340 -9.68 -26.07 3.66
C GLN A 340 -8.36 -26.80 3.99
N ASP A 341 -7.82 -27.53 3.03
CA ASP A 341 -6.55 -28.27 3.13
C ASP A 341 -5.31 -27.36 3.19
N ALA A 342 -5.45 -26.07 2.86
CA ALA A 342 -4.40 -25.07 2.93
C ALA A 342 -4.53 -24.15 4.18
N MET A 343 -5.44 -24.48 5.10
CA MET A 343 -5.66 -23.63 6.29
C MET A 343 -4.57 -23.80 7.35
N PRO A 344 -4.15 -22.70 7.99
CA PRO A 344 -3.39 -22.78 9.23
C PRO A 344 -4.17 -23.59 10.29
N SER A 345 -3.47 -24.46 11.02
CA SER A 345 -4.09 -25.28 12.06
C SER A 345 -4.80 -24.41 13.11
N GLY A 346 -6.11 -24.59 13.26
CA GLY A 346 -6.92 -23.94 14.29
C GLY A 346 -8.02 -22.97 13.82
N GLN A 347 -8.16 -22.75 12.50
CA GLN A 347 -9.25 -21.93 11.98
C GLN A 347 -10.37 -22.78 11.36
N SER A 348 -11.62 -22.50 11.71
CA SER A 348 -12.81 -23.16 11.17
C SER A 348 -13.52 -22.32 10.11
N VAL A 349 -14.29 -22.98 9.23
CA VAL A 349 -15.20 -22.26 8.32
C VAL A 349 -16.30 -21.63 9.16
N PRO A 350 -16.65 -20.35 8.97
CA PRO A 350 -17.74 -19.72 9.69
C PRO A 350 -19.09 -20.34 9.32
N ASP A 351 -20.00 -20.39 10.28
CA ASP A 351 -21.41 -20.74 10.03
C ASP A 351 -22.05 -19.75 9.05
N GLN A 352 -23.08 -20.20 8.34
CA GLN A 352 -23.74 -19.38 7.31
C GLN A 352 -24.20 -18.03 7.88
N PRO A 353 -24.21 -16.95 7.06
CA PRO A 353 -24.80 -15.70 7.48
C PRO A 353 -26.27 -15.95 7.85
N LEU A 354 -26.65 -15.47 9.01
CA LEU A 354 -28.04 -15.40 9.43
C LEU A 354 -28.84 -14.69 8.33
N LYS A 355 -29.96 -15.27 7.93
CA LYS A 355 -30.86 -14.78 6.89
C LYS A 355 -31.39 -13.40 7.21
#